data_599a713d609bf424d5f9de1834468e9f
#
_entry.id   599a713d609bf424d5f9de1834468e9f
#
_cell.length_a   1.000
_cell.length_b   1.000
_cell.length_c   1.000
_cell.angle_alpha   90.00
_cell.angle_beta   90.00
_cell.angle_gamma   90.00
#
_symmetry.space_group_name_H-M   'P 1'
#
loop_
_entity.id
_entity.type
_entity.pdbx_description
1 polymer ?
#
loop_
_entity_poly.entity_id
_entity_poly.type
_entity_poly.pdbx_seq_one_letter_code
_entity_poly.pdbx_strand_id
1 'polypeptide(L)'
;RAPTLMRKFGGHAMAAGLSLATEHYEGFRVAFEDATRASCDRALFERTIATDGPLAAGEIALSLVEACDQHVWGQGFPAPLFDQAFDVLEQRLIKDRHLKLLLELDGRRFNAIFFGRVEPLPKQAQLAYRPTIDEYQGQRRLQMVVEAAVAV
;
A
#
# COMPACT_ATOMS: atom_id res chain seq x y z
N ARG A 1 -9.29 18.64 24.85
CA ARG A 1 -9.01 20.07 24.59
C ARG A 1 -7.90 20.52 25.55
N ALA A 2 -6.67 20.69 25.06
CA ALA A 2 -5.52 21.09 25.86
C ALA A 2 -4.85 22.33 25.21
N PRO A 3 -5.54 23.48 25.12
CA PRO A 3 -5.01 24.67 24.48
C PRO A 3 -3.79 25.25 25.18
N THR A 4 -3.57 24.91 26.44
CA THR A 4 -2.42 25.35 27.24
C THR A 4 -1.10 24.64 26.89
N LEU A 5 -1.15 23.49 26.20
CA LEU A 5 0.02 22.72 25.81
C LEU A 5 0.60 23.16 24.44
N MET A 6 -0.20 23.84 23.62
CA MET A 6 0.19 24.26 22.27
C MET A 6 0.50 25.75 22.21
N ARG A 7 1.62 26.14 21.61
CA ARG A 7 1.99 27.54 21.36
C ARG A 7 1.31 28.10 20.10
N LYS A 8 1.25 27.29 19.06
CA LYS A 8 0.66 27.64 17.76
C LYS A 8 0.11 26.39 17.10
N PHE A 9 -1.01 26.53 16.43
CA PHE A 9 -1.58 25.43 15.63
C PHE A 9 -2.36 26.00 14.45
N GLY A 10 -2.54 25.19 13.42
CA GLY A 10 -3.36 25.49 12.27
C GLY A 10 -3.46 24.29 11.37
N GLY A 11 -4.46 24.28 10.50
CA GLY A 11 -4.66 23.14 9.58
C GLY A 11 -5.84 23.33 8.66
N HIS A 12 -5.93 22.38 7.75
CA HIS A 12 -7.04 22.18 6.82
C HIS A 12 -7.53 20.73 6.94
N ALA A 13 -8.55 20.36 6.17
CA ALA A 13 -9.12 19.01 6.21
C ALA A 13 -8.09 17.88 6.02
N MET A 14 -7.01 18.12 5.25
CA MET A 14 -6.04 17.09 4.87
C MET A 14 -4.68 17.22 5.56
N ALA A 15 -4.42 18.33 6.26
CA ALA A 15 -3.14 18.53 6.93
C ALA A 15 -3.27 19.53 8.08
N ALA A 16 -2.62 19.23 9.21
CA ALA A 16 -2.53 20.12 10.33
C ALA A 16 -1.11 20.18 10.88
N GLY A 17 -0.73 21.31 11.45
CA GLY A 17 0.55 21.50 12.10
C GLY A 17 0.39 22.22 13.42
N LEU A 18 1.29 21.96 14.35
CA LEU A 18 1.34 22.63 15.62
C LEU A 18 2.77 22.83 16.12
N SER A 19 2.94 23.76 17.04
CA SER A 19 4.18 23.97 17.77
C SER A 19 3.91 23.89 19.27
N LEU A 20 4.74 23.13 19.97
CA LEU A 20 4.70 23.02 21.43
C LEU A 20 6.13 23.01 22.00
N ALA A 21 6.27 23.27 23.27
CA ALA A 21 7.55 23.08 23.96
C ALA A 21 7.81 21.57 24.15
N THR A 22 9.07 21.17 24.04
CA THR A 22 9.47 19.74 24.14
C THR A 22 9.00 19.10 25.45
N GLU A 23 9.02 19.84 26.52
CA GLU A 23 8.53 19.42 27.86
C GLU A 23 7.03 19.11 27.89
N HIS A 24 6.25 19.66 26.96
CA HIS A 24 4.81 19.41 26.85
C HIS A 24 4.45 18.24 25.91
N TYR A 25 5.43 17.66 25.24
CA TYR A 25 5.18 16.65 24.19
C TYR A 25 4.39 15.45 24.73
N GLU A 26 4.80 14.85 25.85
CA GLU A 26 4.13 13.68 26.40
C GLU A 26 2.70 14.00 26.86
N GLY A 27 2.51 15.14 27.53
CA GLY A 27 1.17 15.59 27.93
C GLY A 27 0.26 15.83 26.72
N PHE A 28 0.81 16.43 25.66
CA PHE A 28 0.09 16.63 24.42
C PHE A 28 -0.24 15.29 23.74
N ARG A 29 0.69 14.34 23.67
CA ARG A 29 0.50 13.03 23.05
C ARG A 29 -0.68 12.29 23.69
N VAL A 30 -0.73 12.24 25.02
CA VAL A 30 -1.82 11.59 25.77
C VAL A 30 -3.16 12.31 25.50
N ALA A 31 -3.20 13.62 25.65
CA ALA A 31 -4.41 14.41 25.44
C ALA A 31 -4.94 14.34 23.99
N PHE A 32 -4.02 14.27 23.01
CA PHE A 32 -4.37 14.12 21.60
C PHE A 32 -4.95 12.73 21.32
N GLU A 33 -4.33 11.67 21.85
CA GLU A 33 -4.79 10.29 21.71
C GLU A 33 -6.20 10.12 22.32
N ASP A 34 -6.42 10.64 23.53
CA ASP A 34 -7.72 10.60 24.19
C ASP A 34 -8.79 11.37 23.42
N ALA A 35 -8.46 12.57 22.93
CA ALA A 35 -9.37 13.37 22.13
C ALA A 35 -9.73 12.69 20.80
N THR A 36 -8.75 12.04 20.16
CA THR A 36 -8.94 11.30 18.90
C THR A 36 -9.85 10.09 19.13
N ARG A 37 -9.59 9.32 20.17
CA ARG A 37 -10.43 8.15 20.54
C ARG A 37 -11.88 8.53 20.87
N ALA A 38 -12.06 9.68 21.51
CA ALA A 38 -13.39 10.16 21.87
C ALA A 38 -14.18 10.76 20.69
N SER A 39 -13.49 11.20 19.63
CA SER A 39 -14.10 11.98 18.52
C SER A 39 -14.20 11.17 17.22
N CYS A 40 -13.47 10.06 17.10
CA CYS A 40 -13.40 9.28 15.88
C CYS A 40 -14.09 7.91 16.06
N ASP A 41 -14.73 7.43 14.99
CA ASP A 41 -15.20 6.06 14.94
C ASP A 41 -14.00 5.12 14.97
N ARG A 42 -14.13 4.00 15.72
CA ARG A 42 -13.11 2.96 15.83
C ARG A 42 -12.72 2.38 14.47
N ALA A 43 -13.68 2.29 13.54
CA ALA A 43 -13.45 1.82 12.18
C ALA A 43 -12.42 2.66 11.40
N LEU A 44 -12.24 3.94 11.74
CA LEU A 44 -11.23 4.81 11.12
C LEU A 44 -9.78 4.44 11.49
N PHE A 45 -9.60 3.64 12.54
CA PHE A 45 -8.28 3.13 12.95
C PHE A 45 -7.96 1.76 12.35
N GLU A 46 -8.91 1.15 11.66
CA GLU A 46 -8.68 -0.08 10.93
C GLU A 46 -7.98 0.23 9.62
N ARG A 47 -6.87 -0.46 9.38
CA ARG A 47 -6.11 -0.28 8.15
C ARG A 47 -6.82 -1.02 7.03
N THR A 48 -7.60 -0.28 6.24
CA THR A 48 -8.27 -0.80 5.05
C THR A 48 -7.54 -0.34 3.78
N ILE A 49 -7.55 -1.17 2.76
CA ILE A 49 -7.04 -0.85 1.42
C ILE A 49 -8.22 -1.03 0.48
N ALA A 50 -8.61 0.05 -0.20
CA ALA A 50 -9.60 -0.01 -1.26
C ALA A 50 -8.93 -0.51 -2.55
N THR A 51 -9.57 -1.47 -3.22
CA THR A 51 -9.09 -2.06 -4.47
C THR A 51 -10.18 -1.99 -5.53
N ASP A 52 -9.78 -2.14 -6.79
CA ASP A 52 -10.68 -2.18 -7.95
C ASP A 52 -11.15 -3.61 -8.27
N GLY A 53 -10.83 -4.56 -7.39
CA GLY A 53 -11.21 -5.95 -7.52
C GLY A 53 -10.24 -6.80 -8.33
N PRO A 54 -10.63 -8.05 -8.67
CA PRO A 54 -9.75 -8.99 -9.35
C PRO A 54 -9.70 -8.75 -10.86
N LEU A 55 -8.60 -9.23 -11.47
CA LEU A 55 -8.43 -9.32 -12.92
C LEU A 55 -8.39 -10.79 -13.35
N ALA A 56 -8.97 -11.12 -14.49
CA ALA A 56 -8.69 -12.42 -15.10
C ALA A 56 -7.19 -12.52 -15.46
N ALA A 57 -6.62 -13.71 -15.37
CA ALA A 57 -5.20 -13.92 -15.64
C ALA A 57 -4.76 -13.40 -17.03
N GLY A 58 -5.69 -13.41 -18.02
CA GLY A 58 -5.48 -12.89 -19.36
C GLY A 58 -5.39 -11.36 -19.44
N GLU A 59 -6.02 -10.66 -18.52
CA GLU A 59 -6.06 -9.19 -18.47
C GLU A 59 -4.80 -8.61 -17.84
N ILE A 60 -4.09 -9.39 -17.03
CA ILE A 60 -2.80 -8.98 -16.46
C ILE A 60 -1.74 -9.03 -17.57
N ALA A 61 -1.63 -7.93 -18.30
CA ALA A 61 -0.81 -7.82 -19.51
C ALA A 61 -0.18 -6.43 -19.64
N LEU A 62 0.83 -6.30 -20.51
CA LEU A 62 1.47 -5.00 -20.78
C LEU A 62 0.46 -3.96 -21.30
N SER A 63 -0.52 -4.39 -22.11
CA SER A 63 -1.56 -3.51 -22.64
C SER A 63 -2.41 -2.84 -21.54
N LEU A 64 -2.67 -3.54 -20.42
CA LEU A 64 -3.36 -2.95 -19.28
C LEU A 64 -2.52 -1.84 -18.65
N VAL A 65 -1.21 -2.09 -18.44
CA VAL A 65 -0.30 -1.08 -17.88
C VAL A 65 -0.24 0.14 -18.79
N GLU A 66 -0.08 -0.08 -20.10
CA GLU A 66 -0.05 0.99 -21.10
C GLU A 66 -1.35 1.81 -21.13
N ALA A 67 -2.50 1.17 -20.98
CA ALA A 67 -3.79 1.86 -20.86
C ALA A 67 -3.86 2.70 -19.57
N CYS A 68 -3.40 2.17 -18.44
CA CYS A 68 -3.34 2.93 -17.18
C CYS A 68 -2.39 4.13 -17.29
N ASP A 69 -1.24 3.97 -17.93
CA ASP A 69 -0.22 5.03 -18.08
C ASP A 69 -0.68 6.19 -18.98
N GLN A 70 -1.72 6.01 -19.79
CA GLN A 70 -2.34 7.08 -20.58
C GLN A 70 -3.20 8.04 -19.75
N HIS A 71 -3.49 7.71 -18.49
CA HIS A 71 -4.30 8.53 -17.60
C HIS A 71 -3.45 9.25 -16.56
N VAL A 72 -3.96 10.40 -16.10
CA VAL A 72 -3.34 11.16 -15.02
C VAL A 72 -4.02 10.79 -13.71
N TRP A 73 -3.27 10.19 -12.82
CA TRP A 73 -3.72 9.79 -11.48
C TRP A 73 -3.30 10.82 -10.44
N GLY A 74 -4.06 10.95 -9.36
CA GLY A 74 -3.76 11.91 -8.30
C GLY A 74 -4.66 11.78 -7.07
N GLN A 75 -4.60 12.76 -6.20
CA GLN A 75 -5.43 12.80 -5.01
C GLN A 75 -6.92 12.89 -5.40
N GLY A 76 -7.74 11.95 -4.88
CA GLY A 76 -9.15 11.82 -5.23
C GLY A 76 -9.43 11.00 -6.49
N PHE A 77 -8.40 10.64 -7.26
CA PHE A 77 -8.48 9.71 -8.39
C PHE A 77 -7.20 8.87 -8.45
N PRO A 78 -7.01 7.91 -7.52
CA PRO A 78 -5.80 7.11 -7.43
C PRO A 78 -5.66 6.15 -8.62
N ALA A 79 -4.43 5.79 -8.95
CA ALA A 79 -4.16 4.74 -9.93
C ALA A 79 -4.76 3.40 -9.47
N PRO A 80 -5.24 2.56 -10.40
CA PRO A 80 -5.87 1.29 -10.07
C PRO A 80 -4.99 0.38 -9.19
N LEU A 81 -5.62 -0.26 -8.22
CA LEU A 81 -5.03 -1.26 -7.36
C LEU A 81 -5.92 -2.50 -7.39
N PHE A 82 -5.39 -3.59 -7.87
CA PHE A 82 -6.14 -4.84 -8.01
C PHE A 82 -5.85 -5.80 -6.86
N ASP A 83 -6.79 -6.71 -6.56
CA ASP A 83 -6.56 -7.73 -5.55
C ASP A 83 -7.20 -9.06 -5.87
N GLN A 84 -6.46 -10.13 -5.61
CA GLN A 84 -6.95 -11.50 -5.70
C GLN A 84 -5.96 -12.50 -5.07
N ALA A 85 -6.42 -13.74 -4.94
CA ALA A 85 -5.58 -14.83 -4.45
C ALA A 85 -4.63 -15.33 -5.55
N PHE A 86 -3.38 -15.59 -5.15
CA PHE A 86 -2.36 -16.21 -6.00
C PHE A 86 -1.73 -17.40 -5.31
N ASP A 87 -1.30 -18.38 -6.08
CA ASP A 87 -0.34 -19.38 -5.63
C ASP A 87 1.08 -18.79 -5.67
N VAL A 88 1.81 -18.89 -4.57
CA VAL A 88 3.20 -18.44 -4.44
C VAL A 88 4.11 -19.60 -4.78
N LEU A 89 4.62 -19.66 -6.02
CA LEU A 89 5.47 -20.73 -6.49
C LEU A 89 6.89 -20.63 -5.95
N GLU A 90 7.45 -19.41 -6.02
CA GLU A 90 8.80 -19.11 -5.55
C GLU A 90 8.83 -17.76 -4.85
N GLN A 91 9.72 -17.65 -3.87
CA GLN A 91 9.98 -16.39 -3.18
C GLN A 91 11.43 -16.33 -2.72
N ARG A 92 12.05 -15.18 -2.88
CA ARG A 92 13.40 -14.95 -2.40
C ARG A 92 13.61 -13.52 -1.94
N LEU A 93 14.37 -13.37 -0.88
CA LEU A 93 14.78 -12.08 -0.38
C LEU A 93 15.86 -11.47 -1.29
N ILE A 94 15.70 -10.20 -1.66
CA ILE A 94 16.69 -9.44 -2.43
C ILE A 94 17.10 -8.19 -1.65
N LYS A 95 18.42 -7.88 -1.67
CA LYS A 95 19.02 -6.76 -0.94
C LYS A 95 18.61 -6.73 0.55
N ASP A 96 18.33 -7.89 1.15
CA ASP A 96 17.93 -8.09 2.55
C ASP A 96 16.71 -7.24 3.01
N ARG A 97 15.88 -6.81 2.08
CA ARG A 97 14.77 -5.91 2.38
C ARG A 97 13.56 -5.98 1.45
N HIS A 98 13.61 -6.75 0.37
CA HIS A 98 12.50 -6.87 -0.58
C HIS A 98 12.27 -8.35 -0.92
N LEU A 99 11.02 -8.72 -1.11
CA LEU A 99 10.66 -10.08 -1.50
C LEU A 99 10.36 -10.12 -2.99
N LYS A 100 11.16 -10.89 -3.75
CA LYS A 100 10.87 -11.21 -5.15
C LYS A 100 10.06 -12.49 -5.20
N LEU A 101 8.99 -12.48 -5.99
CA LEU A 101 7.99 -13.54 -6.05
C LEU A 101 7.83 -14.04 -7.48
N LEU A 102 7.56 -15.34 -7.60
CA LEU A 102 6.94 -15.96 -8.78
C LEU A 102 5.55 -16.43 -8.35
N LEU A 103 4.53 -15.84 -8.94
CA LEU A 103 3.12 -16.08 -8.62
C LEU A 103 2.45 -16.87 -9.77
N GLU A 104 1.40 -17.62 -9.44
CA GLU A 104 0.57 -18.28 -10.42
C GLU A 104 -0.90 -17.94 -10.22
N LEU A 105 -1.61 -17.72 -11.32
CA LEU A 105 -3.05 -17.52 -11.40
C LEU A 105 -3.56 -18.19 -12.67
N ASP A 106 -4.49 -19.14 -12.55
CA ASP A 106 -5.09 -19.88 -13.67
C ASP A 106 -4.05 -20.46 -14.65
N GLY A 107 -2.95 -21.03 -14.10
CA GLY A 107 -1.87 -21.63 -14.89
C GLY A 107 -0.90 -20.63 -15.55
N ARG A 108 -1.11 -19.32 -15.37
CA ARG A 108 -0.20 -18.28 -15.84
C ARG A 108 0.72 -17.81 -14.73
N ARG A 109 1.99 -17.56 -15.07
CA ARG A 109 3.02 -17.14 -14.12
C ARG A 109 3.32 -15.65 -14.25
N PHE A 110 3.49 -15.00 -13.10
CA PHE A 110 3.75 -13.57 -12.99
C PHE A 110 4.93 -13.31 -12.08
N ASN A 111 5.86 -12.47 -12.54
CA ASN A 111 6.90 -11.94 -11.67
C ASN A 111 6.33 -10.81 -10.82
N ALA A 112 6.63 -10.82 -9.52
CA ALA A 112 6.22 -9.76 -8.62
C ALA A 112 7.35 -9.36 -7.67
N ILE A 113 7.21 -8.16 -7.12
CA ILE A 113 8.09 -7.63 -6.08
C ILE A 113 7.25 -7.02 -4.96
N PHE A 114 7.64 -7.30 -3.72
CA PHE A 114 7.06 -6.70 -2.54
C PHE A 114 8.16 -5.89 -1.84
N PHE A 115 8.11 -4.59 -2.04
CA PHE A 115 9.10 -3.68 -1.44
C PHE A 115 8.93 -3.58 0.08
N GLY A 116 10.05 -3.59 0.81
CA GLY A 116 10.05 -3.46 2.28
C GLY A 116 9.56 -4.69 3.04
N ARG A 117 9.21 -5.77 2.36
CA ARG A 117 8.80 -7.04 2.96
C ARG A 117 9.97 -8.00 3.05
N VAL A 118 10.22 -8.52 4.25
CA VAL A 118 11.27 -9.53 4.51
C VAL A 118 10.70 -10.89 4.88
N GLU A 119 9.51 -10.92 5.52
CA GLU A 119 8.85 -12.15 5.90
C GLU A 119 8.25 -12.84 4.68
N PRO A 120 8.44 -14.16 4.57
CA PRO A 120 7.88 -14.94 3.48
C PRO A 120 6.33 -14.92 3.53
N LEU A 121 5.73 -15.11 2.36
CA LEU A 121 4.30 -15.30 2.21
C LEU A 121 3.94 -16.78 2.34
N PRO A 122 2.70 -17.11 2.71
CA PRO A 122 2.17 -18.47 2.64
C PRO A 122 2.10 -18.94 1.18
N LYS A 123 1.85 -20.24 0.97
CA LYS A 123 1.72 -20.84 -0.38
C LYS A 123 0.57 -20.25 -1.19
N GLN A 124 -0.48 -19.78 -0.52
CA GLN A 124 -1.58 -19.01 -1.11
C GLN A 124 -1.75 -17.71 -0.34
N ALA A 125 -1.85 -16.61 -1.07
CA ALA A 125 -1.97 -15.29 -0.48
C ALA A 125 -2.90 -14.41 -1.31
N GLN A 126 -3.81 -13.69 -0.64
CA GLN A 126 -4.53 -12.58 -1.23
C GLN A 126 -3.57 -11.39 -1.31
N LEU A 127 -3.31 -10.92 -2.51
CA LEU A 127 -2.37 -9.83 -2.76
C LEU A 127 -3.11 -8.61 -3.32
N ALA A 128 -2.85 -7.44 -2.75
CA ALA A 128 -3.16 -6.18 -3.40
C ALA A 128 -1.93 -5.73 -4.19
N TYR A 129 -2.09 -5.47 -5.49
CA TYR A 129 -0.97 -5.26 -6.42
C TYR A 129 -1.30 -4.28 -7.55
N ARG A 130 -0.24 -3.68 -8.11
CA ARG A 130 -0.29 -2.93 -9.37
C ARG A 130 0.55 -3.64 -10.42
N PRO A 131 -0.01 -3.93 -11.59
CA PRO A 131 0.80 -4.30 -12.75
C PRO A 131 1.65 -3.11 -13.18
N THR A 132 2.91 -3.34 -13.48
CA THR A 132 3.88 -2.34 -13.90
C THR A 132 4.75 -2.88 -15.03
N ILE A 133 5.50 -1.99 -15.67
CA ILE A 133 6.51 -2.37 -16.66
C ILE A 133 7.88 -2.26 -15.99
N ASP A 134 8.60 -3.39 -15.94
CA ASP A 134 10.02 -3.42 -15.58
C ASP A 134 10.85 -3.30 -16.87
N GLU A 135 11.63 -2.23 -16.97
CA GLU A 135 12.54 -2.00 -18.10
C GLU A 135 13.97 -2.31 -17.66
N TYR A 136 14.45 -3.47 -18.05
CA TYR A 136 15.82 -3.88 -17.79
C TYR A 136 16.51 -4.29 -19.08
N GLN A 137 17.69 -3.71 -19.37
CA GLN A 137 18.51 -3.97 -20.55
C GLN A 137 17.73 -3.83 -21.88
N GLY A 138 16.84 -2.83 -21.97
CA GLY A 138 16.03 -2.56 -23.16
C GLY A 138 14.86 -3.54 -23.37
N GLN A 139 14.63 -4.45 -22.45
CA GLN A 139 13.47 -5.35 -22.48
C GLN A 139 12.39 -4.86 -21.54
N ARG A 140 11.17 -4.69 -22.06
CA ARG A 140 9.97 -4.37 -21.30
C ARG A 140 9.29 -5.66 -20.86
N ARG A 141 9.13 -5.83 -19.55
CA ARG A 141 8.50 -7.00 -18.96
C ARG A 141 7.42 -6.60 -17.99
N LEU A 142 6.32 -7.34 -18.00
CA LEU A 142 5.30 -7.20 -16.97
C LEU A 142 5.88 -7.62 -15.61
N GLN A 143 5.73 -6.77 -14.63
CA GLN A 143 6.00 -7.03 -13.22
C GLN A 143 4.85 -6.57 -12.37
N MET A 144 4.53 -7.25 -11.31
CA MET A 144 3.55 -6.80 -10.33
C MET A 144 4.27 -6.20 -9.13
N VAL A 145 3.85 -5.02 -8.71
CA VAL A 145 4.28 -4.42 -7.43
C VAL A 145 3.22 -4.73 -6.39
N VAL A 146 3.58 -5.53 -5.39
CA VAL A 146 2.67 -5.89 -4.30
C VAL A 146 2.71 -4.80 -3.24
N GLU A 147 1.53 -4.31 -2.82
CA GLU A 147 1.36 -3.29 -1.80
C GLU A 147 0.91 -3.88 -0.46
N ALA A 148 0.14 -4.96 -0.50
CA ALA A 148 -0.30 -5.68 0.71
C ALA A 148 -0.51 -7.16 0.43
N ALA A 149 -0.44 -7.96 1.48
CA ALA A 149 -0.71 -9.39 1.44
C ALA A 149 -1.37 -9.85 2.73
N VAL A 150 -2.36 -10.75 2.60
CA VAL A 150 -2.95 -11.50 3.72
C VAL A 150 -2.99 -12.98 3.36
N ALA A 151 -2.95 -13.84 4.37
CA ALA A 151 -3.16 -15.29 4.18
C ALA A 151 -4.61 -15.53 3.73
N VAL A 152 -4.79 -16.49 2.83
CA VAL A 152 -6.12 -17.00 2.41
C VAL A 152 -6.49 -18.17 3.31
#